data_2fd37d5ec8fd5b60bb472c6b3ab6ee77
#
_entry.id   2fd37d5ec8fd5b60bb472c6b3ab6ee77
#
_cell.length_a   1.000
_cell.length_b   1.000
_cell.length_c   1.000
_cell.angle_alpha   90.00
_cell.angle_beta   90.00
_cell.angle_gamma   90.00
#
_symmetry.space_group_name_H-M   'P 1'
#
loop_
_entity.id
_entity.type
_entity.pdbx_description
1 polymer ?
#
loop_
_entity_poly.entity_id
_entity_poly.type
_entity_poly.pdbx_seq_one_letter_code
_entity_poly.pdbx_strand_id
1 'polypeptide(L)'
;QVKYVIIYKNSFPQTFVHQYDSVASMNKSRLEVFSDGLFSVVITIMVLELNPPGDVTWQSLKPLIPIFLSYVLSFVYGAIFWINHHHLLAATRINSAVLWANLLFLFWLSLIPFFTAWVDENHAAPIPVAAYGLALFMVVASYRILEIVLFRIHDTDVLLVRILRP
;
A
#
# COMPACT_ATOMS: atom_id res chain seq x y z
N GLN A 1 6.64 6.51 -28.86
CA GLN A 1 7.26 5.43 -28.05
C GLN A 1 7.02 4.05 -28.68
N VAL A 2 5.84 3.76 -29.21
CA VAL A 2 5.59 2.46 -29.90
C VAL A 2 6.56 2.28 -31.08
N LYS A 3 6.80 3.31 -31.87
CA LYS A 3 7.74 3.24 -33.01
C LYS A 3 9.21 3.19 -32.56
N TYR A 4 9.60 3.93 -31.50
CA TYR A 4 10.93 3.81 -30.89
C TYR A 4 11.12 2.48 -30.18
N VAL A 5 10.12 1.98 -29.46
CA VAL A 5 10.14 0.65 -28.86
C VAL A 5 10.22 -0.43 -29.93
N ILE A 6 9.52 -0.27 -31.07
CA ILE A 6 9.58 -1.20 -32.21
C ILE A 6 10.93 -1.08 -32.91
N ILE A 7 11.47 0.13 -33.13
CA ILE A 7 12.81 0.35 -33.73
C ILE A 7 13.89 -0.16 -32.78
N TYR A 8 13.80 0.14 -31.49
CA TYR A 8 14.70 -0.40 -30.46
C TYR A 8 14.62 -1.93 -30.38
N LYS A 9 13.40 -2.48 -30.38
CA LYS A 9 13.16 -3.93 -30.34
C LYS A 9 13.71 -4.66 -31.56
N ASN A 10 13.78 -4.00 -32.72
CA ASN A 10 14.34 -4.55 -33.95
C ASN A 10 15.83 -4.27 -34.16
N SER A 11 16.41 -3.30 -33.42
CA SER A 11 17.82 -2.90 -33.52
C SER A 11 18.74 -3.61 -32.53
N PHE A 12 18.17 -4.25 -31.49
CA PHE A 12 18.94 -5.04 -30.53
C PHE A 12 18.63 -6.54 -30.66
N PRO A 13 19.59 -7.42 -30.33
CA PRO A 13 19.33 -8.86 -30.27
C PRO A 13 18.12 -9.16 -29.37
N GLN A 14 17.21 -10.01 -29.83
CA GLN A 14 15.99 -10.37 -29.10
C GLN A 14 16.29 -10.88 -27.69
N THR A 15 17.45 -11.47 -27.47
CA THR A 15 17.95 -11.87 -26.15
C THR A 15 18.09 -10.69 -25.19
N PHE A 16 18.58 -9.52 -25.65
CA PHE A 16 18.70 -8.31 -24.85
C PHE A 16 17.33 -7.73 -24.46
N VAL A 17 16.41 -7.71 -25.39
CA VAL A 17 15.03 -7.22 -25.17
C VAL A 17 14.32 -8.12 -24.16
N HIS A 18 14.40 -9.44 -24.32
CA HIS A 18 13.84 -10.40 -23.37
C HIS A 18 14.47 -10.28 -21.97
N GLN A 19 15.77 -10.07 -21.89
CA GLN A 19 16.45 -9.91 -20.61
C GLN A 19 16.03 -8.60 -19.91
N TYR A 20 15.88 -7.49 -20.64
CA TYR A 20 15.41 -6.22 -20.08
C TYR A 20 13.95 -6.30 -19.60
N ASP A 21 13.05 -6.86 -20.41
CA ASP A 21 11.64 -7.08 -20.04
C ASP A 21 11.51 -8.01 -18.83
N SER A 22 12.35 -9.04 -18.74
CA SER A 22 12.41 -9.95 -17.59
C SER A 22 12.87 -9.25 -16.31
N VAL A 23 13.91 -8.43 -16.36
CA VAL A 23 14.42 -7.69 -15.18
C VAL A 23 13.41 -6.63 -14.73
N ALA A 24 12.75 -5.94 -15.66
CA ALA A 24 11.72 -4.94 -15.33
C ALA A 24 10.49 -5.60 -14.69
N SER A 25 10.06 -6.75 -15.19
CA SER A 25 8.94 -7.52 -14.61
C SER A 25 9.28 -8.09 -13.23
N MET A 26 10.50 -8.56 -13.03
CA MET A 26 10.97 -9.04 -11.71
C MET A 26 10.97 -7.92 -10.66
N ASN A 27 11.40 -6.70 -11.01
CA ASN A 27 11.39 -5.57 -10.09
C ASN A 27 9.96 -5.19 -9.66
N LYS A 28 9.00 -5.24 -10.58
CA LYS A 28 7.59 -4.99 -10.30
C LYS A 28 7.01 -6.05 -9.37
N SER A 29 7.18 -7.32 -9.69
CA SER A 29 6.70 -8.44 -8.89
C SER A 29 7.29 -8.41 -7.46
N ARG A 30 8.57 -8.06 -7.31
CA ARG A 30 9.19 -7.92 -5.99
C ARG A 30 8.58 -6.79 -5.16
N LEU A 31 8.23 -5.66 -5.78
CA LEU A 31 7.56 -4.56 -5.09
C LEU A 31 6.15 -4.96 -4.66
N GLU A 32 5.39 -5.62 -5.53
CA GLU A 32 4.04 -6.14 -5.22
C GLU A 32 4.10 -7.12 -4.05
N VAL A 33 4.97 -8.14 -4.11
CA VAL A 33 5.12 -9.15 -3.05
C VAL A 33 5.58 -8.52 -1.73
N PHE A 34 6.50 -7.55 -1.76
CA PHE A 34 6.94 -6.85 -0.56
C PHE A 34 5.80 -6.06 0.08
N SER A 35 5.01 -5.34 -0.72
CA SER A 35 3.86 -4.57 -0.25
C SER A 35 2.78 -5.48 0.32
N ASP A 36 2.42 -6.56 -0.38
CA ASP A 36 1.44 -7.55 0.08
C ASP A 36 1.87 -8.22 1.39
N GLY A 37 3.16 -8.52 1.52
CA GLY A 37 3.75 -9.04 2.74
C GLY A 37 3.57 -8.08 3.91
N LEU A 38 3.80 -6.77 3.70
CA LEU A 38 3.61 -5.76 4.74
C LEU A 38 2.15 -5.59 5.13
N PHE A 39 1.21 -5.58 4.18
CA PHE A 39 -0.23 -5.59 4.48
C PHE A 39 -0.62 -6.79 5.35
N SER A 40 -0.14 -7.98 5.01
CA SER A 40 -0.40 -9.20 5.78
C SER A 40 0.12 -9.09 7.21
N VAL A 41 1.33 -8.56 7.39
CA VAL A 41 1.95 -8.35 8.71
C VAL A 41 1.14 -7.32 9.52
N VAL A 42 0.75 -6.19 8.93
CA VAL A 42 -0.06 -5.16 9.61
C VAL A 42 -1.37 -5.77 10.11
N ILE A 43 -2.09 -6.52 9.28
CA ILE A 43 -3.34 -7.18 9.65
C ILE A 43 -3.14 -8.19 10.78
N THR A 44 -2.09 -8.99 10.73
CA THR A 44 -1.80 -10.00 11.77
C THR A 44 -1.38 -9.38 13.09
N ILE A 45 -0.63 -8.28 13.08
CA ILE A 45 -0.28 -7.54 14.31
C ILE A 45 -1.55 -6.96 14.93
N MET A 46 -2.45 -6.36 14.16
CA MET A 46 -3.69 -5.81 14.69
C MET A 46 -4.57 -6.88 15.40
N VAL A 47 -4.61 -8.13 14.91
CA VAL A 47 -5.38 -9.17 15.58
C VAL A 47 -4.70 -9.65 16.87
N LEU A 48 -3.38 -9.56 16.98
CA LEU A 48 -2.65 -9.94 18.19
C LEU A 48 -2.89 -8.95 19.35
N GLU A 49 -3.31 -7.72 19.07
CA GLU A 49 -3.71 -6.74 20.08
C GLU A 49 -5.06 -7.07 20.73
N LEU A 50 -5.86 -7.99 20.14
CA LEU A 50 -7.10 -8.49 20.74
C LEU A 50 -6.79 -9.49 21.84
N ASN A 51 -6.61 -8.99 23.06
CA ASN A 51 -6.37 -9.84 24.22
C ASN A 51 -7.62 -10.64 24.59
N PRO A 52 -7.52 -11.97 24.83
CA PRO A 52 -8.66 -12.77 25.26
C PRO A 52 -9.10 -12.33 26.68
N PRO A 53 -10.40 -12.46 27.01
CA PRO A 53 -10.89 -12.14 28.35
C PRO A 53 -10.29 -13.08 29.39
N GLY A 54 -10.04 -12.54 30.59
CA GLY A 54 -9.50 -13.34 31.70
C GLY A 54 -10.48 -14.38 32.28
N ASP A 55 -11.80 -14.18 32.08
CA ASP A 55 -12.86 -15.05 32.60
C ASP A 55 -13.57 -15.83 31.49
N VAL A 56 -14.09 -17.00 31.82
CA VAL A 56 -14.79 -17.93 30.88
C VAL A 56 -16.31 -17.67 30.80
N THR A 57 -16.74 -16.41 31.01
CA THR A 57 -18.16 -16.05 31.00
C THR A 57 -18.50 -15.18 29.76
N TRP A 58 -19.75 -15.24 29.29
CA TRP A 58 -20.21 -14.36 28.21
C TRP A 58 -20.19 -12.87 28.60
N GLN A 59 -20.26 -12.55 29.89
CA GLN A 59 -20.18 -11.17 30.38
C GLN A 59 -18.78 -10.57 30.21
N SER A 60 -17.74 -11.37 30.26
CA SER A 60 -16.36 -10.91 30.06
C SER A 60 -16.03 -10.49 28.61
N LEU A 61 -16.89 -10.85 27.66
CA LEU A 61 -16.76 -10.40 26.27
C LEU A 61 -17.30 -8.97 26.04
N LYS A 62 -18.21 -8.48 26.91
CA LYS A 62 -18.84 -7.15 26.71
C LYS A 62 -17.82 -6.00 26.62
N PRO A 63 -16.81 -5.89 27.50
CA PRO A 63 -15.82 -4.84 27.43
C PRO A 63 -14.90 -4.95 26.17
N LEU A 64 -14.83 -6.11 25.52
CA LEU A 64 -14.04 -6.31 24.30
C LEU A 64 -14.77 -5.84 23.02
N ILE A 65 -16.08 -5.60 23.08
CA ILE A 65 -16.86 -5.19 21.91
C ILE A 65 -16.32 -3.89 21.26
N PRO A 66 -16.03 -2.80 21.99
CA PRO A 66 -15.45 -1.59 21.40
C PRO A 66 -14.09 -1.85 20.75
N ILE A 67 -13.21 -2.63 21.41
CA ILE A 67 -11.88 -3.01 20.91
C ILE A 67 -12.02 -3.81 19.61
N PHE A 68 -12.92 -4.78 19.58
CA PHE A 68 -13.21 -5.57 18.39
C PHE A 68 -13.76 -4.72 17.24
N LEU A 69 -14.60 -3.71 17.53
CA LEU A 69 -15.09 -2.78 16.52
C LEU A 69 -13.98 -1.89 15.96
N SER A 70 -13.05 -1.41 16.80
CA SER A 70 -11.86 -0.67 16.36
C SER A 70 -11.00 -1.54 15.42
N TYR A 71 -10.78 -2.80 15.79
CA TYR A 71 -10.07 -3.75 14.96
C TYR A 71 -10.76 -3.96 13.59
N VAL A 72 -12.07 -4.23 13.58
CA VAL A 72 -12.84 -4.44 12.34
C VAL A 72 -12.75 -3.21 11.45
N LEU A 73 -12.86 -2.00 12.00
CA LEU A 73 -12.73 -0.76 11.26
C LEU A 73 -11.35 -0.65 10.63
N SER A 74 -10.29 -0.85 11.40
CA SER A 74 -8.90 -0.81 10.91
C SER A 74 -8.62 -1.87 9.85
N PHE A 75 -9.17 -3.08 10.02
CA PHE A 75 -9.09 -4.15 9.03
C PHE A 75 -9.75 -3.76 7.70
N VAL A 76 -10.97 -3.20 7.75
CA VAL A 76 -11.70 -2.76 6.54
C VAL A 76 -10.93 -1.67 5.82
N TYR A 77 -10.38 -0.68 6.55
CA TYR A 77 -9.52 0.35 5.95
C TYR A 77 -8.28 -0.28 5.29
N GLY A 78 -7.60 -1.18 5.98
CA GLY A 78 -6.44 -1.89 5.43
C GLY A 78 -6.78 -2.67 4.17
N ALA A 79 -7.91 -3.38 4.16
CA ALA A 79 -8.40 -4.14 3.00
C ALA A 79 -8.72 -3.23 1.80
N ILE A 80 -9.37 -2.08 2.03
CA ILE A 80 -9.65 -1.08 0.97
C ILE A 80 -8.34 -0.57 0.36
N PHE A 81 -7.36 -0.21 1.19
CA PHE A 81 -6.06 0.24 0.70
C PHE A 81 -5.33 -0.86 -0.06
N TRP A 82 -5.37 -2.10 0.43
CA TRP A 82 -4.74 -3.23 -0.27
C TRP A 82 -5.34 -3.45 -1.66
N ILE A 83 -6.68 -3.48 -1.78
CA ILE A 83 -7.37 -3.65 -3.07
C ILE A 83 -6.98 -2.53 -4.04
N ASN A 84 -7.05 -1.27 -3.60
CA ASN A 84 -6.72 -0.13 -4.43
C ASN A 84 -5.23 -0.12 -4.82
N HIS A 85 -4.34 -0.46 -3.90
CA HIS A 85 -2.90 -0.55 -4.13
C HIS A 85 -2.56 -1.64 -5.15
N HIS A 86 -3.19 -2.81 -5.06
CA HIS A 86 -3.04 -3.90 -6.02
C HIS A 86 -3.41 -3.43 -7.44
N HIS A 87 -4.57 -2.79 -7.62
CA HIS A 87 -4.98 -2.25 -8.92
C HIS A 87 -4.05 -1.14 -9.42
N LEU A 88 -3.58 -0.29 -8.52
CA LEU A 88 -2.72 0.84 -8.86
C LEU A 88 -1.36 0.36 -9.40
N LEU A 89 -0.73 -0.62 -8.76
CA LEU A 89 0.54 -1.18 -9.20
C LEU A 89 0.41 -2.04 -10.47
N ALA A 90 -0.72 -2.72 -10.69
CA ALA A 90 -0.92 -3.62 -11.84
C ALA A 90 -0.69 -2.91 -13.19
N ALA A 91 -1.05 -1.64 -13.31
CA ALA A 91 -1.05 -0.87 -14.55
C ALA A 91 0.26 -0.10 -14.83
N THR A 92 1.34 -0.20 -14.00
CA THR A 92 2.38 0.83 -13.97
C THR A 92 3.80 0.30 -14.18
N ARG A 93 4.65 1.14 -14.78
CA ARG A 93 6.12 0.98 -14.80
C ARG A 93 6.69 1.46 -13.47
N ILE A 94 7.69 0.74 -12.95
CA ILE A 94 8.33 1.07 -11.68
C ILE A 94 9.63 1.83 -11.94
N ASN A 95 9.76 2.98 -11.29
CA ASN A 95 10.99 3.76 -11.20
C ASN A 95 11.31 4.07 -9.73
N SER A 96 12.45 4.71 -9.47
CA SER A 96 12.88 5.04 -8.11
C SER A 96 11.88 5.94 -7.36
N ALA A 97 11.19 6.85 -8.06
CA ALA A 97 10.19 7.73 -7.43
C ALA A 97 8.98 6.92 -6.94
N VAL A 98 8.51 5.93 -7.73
CA VAL A 98 7.44 5.01 -7.32
C VAL A 98 7.86 4.20 -6.10
N LEU A 99 9.10 3.69 -6.08
CA LEU A 99 9.62 2.92 -4.94
C LEU A 99 9.59 3.75 -3.65
N TRP A 100 10.10 4.99 -3.69
CA TRP A 100 10.10 5.87 -2.52
C TRP A 100 8.70 6.27 -2.08
N ALA A 101 7.80 6.60 -3.01
CA ALA A 101 6.42 6.92 -2.70
C ALA A 101 5.68 5.72 -2.08
N ASN A 102 5.92 4.50 -2.59
CA ASN A 102 5.37 3.28 -2.03
C ASN A 102 5.91 3.01 -0.62
N LEU A 103 7.21 3.17 -0.39
CA LEU A 103 7.80 3.00 0.94
C LEU A 103 7.25 4.02 1.94
N LEU A 104 7.02 5.27 1.54
CA LEU A 104 6.40 6.29 2.39
C LEU A 104 4.97 5.89 2.79
N PHE A 105 4.18 5.38 1.84
CA PHE A 105 2.84 4.87 2.11
C PHE A 105 2.87 3.68 3.08
N LEU A 106 3.72 2.70 2.81
CA LEU A 106 3.86 1.50 3.64
C LEU A 106 4.38 1.82 5.06
N PHE A 107 5.24 2.84 5.19
CA PHE A 107 5.70 3.32 6.50
C PHE A 107 4.52 3.81 7.36
N TRP A 108 3.69 4.69 6.83
CA TRP A 108 2.53 5.18 7.60
C TRP A 108 1.51 4.08 7.87
N LEU A 109 1.30 3.18 6.92
CA LEU A 109 0.42 2.02 7.10
C LEU A 109 0.90 1.12 8.24
N SER A 110 2.21 0.88 8.35
CA SER A 110 2.79 0.02 9.39
C SER A 110 2.65 0.56 10.82
N LEU A 111 2.34 1.85 10.97
CA LEU A 111 2.09 2.47 12.27
C LEU A 111 0.64 2.32 12.77
N ILE A 112 -0.28 1.91 11.91
CA ILE A 112 -1.71 1.78 12.27
C ILE A 112 -1.93 0.84 13.47
N PRO A 113 -1.31 -0.36 13.55
CA PRO A 113 -1.51 -1.22 14.71
C PRO A 113 -1.12 -0.55 16.03
N PHE A 114 0.00 0.18 16.05
CA PHE A 114 0.46 0.90 17.24
C PHE A 114 -0.58 1.93 17.72
N PHE A 115 -1.11 2.75 16.81
CA PHE A 115 -2.11 3.76 17.18
C PHE A 115 -3.45 3.14 17.57
N THR A 116 -3.84 2.03 16.93
CA THR A 116 -5.06 1.29 17.29
C THR A 116 -4.95 0.75 18.72
N ALA A 117 -3.85 0.06 19.04
CA ALA A 117 -3.57 -0.43 20.38
C ALA A 117 -3.58 0.70 21.41
N TRP A 118 -2.94 1.84 21.11
CA TRP A 118 -2.90 2.97 22.03
C TRP A 118 -4.29 3.56 22.32
N VAL A 119 -5.17 3.62 21.33
CA VAL A 119 -6.58 4.03 21.51
C VAL A 119 -7.32 3.04 22.41
N ASP A 120 -7.15 1.75 22.18
CA ASP A 120 -7.85 0.68 22.89
C ASP A 120 -7.40 0.59 24.35
N GLU A 121 -6.10 0.67 24.62
CA GLU A 121 -5.54 0.67 25.99
C GLU A 121 -5.98 1.88 26.82
N ASN A 122 -6.22 3.02 26.19
CA ASN A 122 -6.59 4.27 26.86
C ASN A 122 -8.08 4.60 26.75
N HIS A 123 -8.94 3.58 26.51
CA HIS A 123 -10.41 3.74 26.46
C HIS A 123 -10.89 4.91 25.59
N ALA A 124 -10.30 5.04 24.40
CA ALA A 124 -10.57 6.10 23.44
C ALA A 124 -10.36 7.53 23.99
N ALA A 125 -9.34 7.74 24.82
CA ALA A 125 -8.97 9.08 25.29
C ALA A 125 -8.68 10.03 24.11
N PRO A 126 -8.92 11.36 24.26
CA PRO A 126 -8.85 12.31 23.14
C PRO A 126 -7.49 12.36 22.42
N ILE A 127 -6.37 12.23 23.14
CA ILE A 127 -5.03 12.31 22.57
C ILE A 127 -4.71 11.09 21.69
N PRO A 128 -4.88 9.83 22.14
CA PRO A 128 -4.72 8.64 21.29
C PRO A 128 -5.62 8.67 20.05
N VAL A 129 -6.90 9.08 20.22
CA VAL A 129 -7.84 9.19 19.09
C VAL A 129 -7.38 10.23 18.07
N ALA A 130 -6.90 11.40 18.52
CA ALA A 130 -6.36 12.42 17.62
C ALA A 130 -5.09 11.94 16.89
N ALA A 131 -4.20 11.23 17.58
CA ALA A 131 -2.99 10.66 17.00
C ALA A 131 -3.30 9.57 15.98
N TYR A 132 -4.27 8.69 16.25
CA TYR A 132 -4.78 7.71 15.30
C TYR A 132 -5.39 8.38 14.05
N GLY A 133 -6.20 9.43 14.24
CA GLY A 133 -6.75 10.22 13.14
C GLY A 133 -5.67 10.88 12.28
N LEU A 134 -4.60 11.39 12.90
CA LEU A 134 -3.43 11.92 12.18
C LEU A 134 -2.71 10.81 11.39
N ALA A 135 -2.52 9.64 11.98
CA ALA A 135 -1.91 8.50 11.29
C ALA A 135 -2.73 8.07 10.07
N LEU A 136 -4.04 7.94 10.20
CA LEU A 136 -4.93 7.65 9.06
C LEU A 136 -4.86 8.74 7.98
N PHE A 137 -4.83 10.01 8.36
CA PHE A 137 -4.64 11.10 7.40
C PHE A 137 -3.31 10.97 6.65
N MET A 138 -2.22 10.64 7.34
CA MET A 138 -0.91 10.45 6.72
C MET A 138 -0.87 9.23 5.79
N VAL A 139 -1.59 8.16 6.10
CA VAL A 139 -1.77 7.01 5.19
C VAL A 139 -2.45 7.46 3.90
N VAL A 140 -3.57 8.20 4.00
CA VAL A 140 -4.29 8.73 2.82
C VAL A 140 -3.40 9.68 2.03
N ALA A 141 -2.72 10.61 2.69
CA ALA A 141 -1.85 11.60 2.04
C ALA A 141 -0.70 10.94 1.28
N SER A 142 -0.03 9.97 1.91
CA SER A 142 1.06 9.22 1.27
C SER A 142 0.57 8.33 0.11
N TYR A 143 -0.62 7.74 0.23
CA TYR A 143 -1.26 7.03 -0.86
C TYR A 143 -1.56 7.95 -2.06
N ARG A 144 -2.07 9.18 -1.80
CA ARG A 144 -2.27 10.20 -2.84
C ARG A 144 -0.97 10.63 -3.51
N ILE A 145 0.13 10.74 -2.76
CA ILE A 145 1.45 11.00 -3.34
C ILE A 145 1.84 9.87 -4.30
N LEU A 146 1.64 8.61 -3.90
CA LEU A 146 1.90 7.45 -4.75
C LEU A 146 1.07 7.50 -6.04
N GLU A 147 -0.24 7.75 -5.95
CA GLU A 147 -1.11 7.93 -7.13
C GLU A 147 -0.60 9.03 -8.06
N ILE A 148 -0.27 10.22 -7.54
CA ILE A 148 0.20 11.36 -8.35
C ILE A 148 1.50 11.00 -9.08
N VAL A 149 2.43 10.33 -8.40
CA VAL A 149 3.71 9.90 -9.01
C VAL A 149 3.44 8.93 -10.17
N LEU A 150 2.52 7.98 -9.98
CA LEU A 150 2.15 6.99 -10.99
C LEU A 150 1.45 7.63 -12.20
N PHE A 151 0.49 8.53 -11.98
CA PHE A 151 -0.20 9.26 -13.05
C PHE A 151 0.75 10.13 -13.87
N ARG A 152 1.68 10.84 -13.23
CA ARG A 152 2.68 11.65 -13.95
C ARG A 152 3.56 10.83 -14.89
N ILE A 153 3.92 9.62 -14.48
CA ILE A 153 4.71 8.71 -15.33
C ILE A 153 3.86 8.23 -16.51
N HIS A 154 2.60 7.89 -16.27
CA HIS A 154 1.69 7.43 -17.32
C HIS A 154 1.39 8.54 -18.35
N ASP A 155 1.09 9.77 -17.89
CA ASP A 155 0.84 10.91 -18.78
C ASP A 155 2.06 11.28 -19.62
N THR A 156 3.25 11.21 -19.03
CA THR A 156 4.50 11.44 -19.78
C THR A 156 4.67 10.42 -20.90
N ASP A 157 4.36 9.16 -20.65
CA ASP A 157 4.42 8.10 -21.64
C ASP A 157 3.39 8.30 -22.77
N VAL A 158 2.17 8.71 -22.44
CA VAL A 158 1.09 9.02 -23.42
C VAL A 158 1.45 10.26 -24.24
N LEU A 159 1.98 11.31 -23.62
CA LEU A 159 2.42 12.55 -24.30
C LEU A 159 3.56 12.27 -25.28
N LEU A 160 4.57 11.51 -24.88
CA LEU A 160 5.67 11.11 -25.75
C LEU A 160 5.17 10.30 -26.96
N VAL A 161 4.22 9.38 -26.75
CA VAL A 161 3.59 8.63 -27.84
C VAL A 161 2.84 9.56 -28.79
N ARG A 162 2.17 10.61 -28.27
CA ARG A 162 1.41 11.57 -29.08
C ARG A 162 2.30 12.51 -29.89
N ILE A 163 3.42 12.97 -29.32
CA ILE A 163 4.38 13.87 -29.99
C ILE A 163 5.18 13.13 -31.07
N LEU A 164 5.47 11.84 -30.87
CA LEU A 164 6.29 11.04 -31.78
C LEU A 164 5.47 10.29 -32.84
N ARG A 165 4.14 10.44 -32.88
CA ARG A 165 3.31 10.00 -33.98
C ARG A 165 3.40 11.02 -35.12
N PRO A 166 3.94 10.64 -36.32
CA PRO A 166 3.89 11.49 -37.51
C PRO A 166 2.45 11.69 -37.97
#